data_e3d3028e44158d146a96bf8148897350
#
_entry.id   e3d3028e44158d146a96bf8148897350
#
_cell.length_a   1.000
_cell.length_b   1.000
_cell.length_c   1.000
_cell.angle_alpha   90.00
_cell.angle_beta   90.00
_cell.angle_gamma   90.00
#
_symmetry.space_group_name_H-M   'P 1'
#
loop_
_entity.id
_entity.type
_entity.pdbx_description
1 polymer ?
#
loop_
_entity_poly.entity_id
_entity_poly.type
_entity_poly.pdbx_seq_one_letter_code
_entity_poly.pdbx_strand_id
1 'polypeptide(L)'
;METIIIIVFVLGYLAITLEHNLHIDKLIPALAMMAILWAMIALGHMDVFDIDAVNKQLLPTHIEEALLHHLGKTAEILVFLLGAMTIVEIIDYFNGFATIKQFIRTRNKVRLLWIFACLAFVLSAIIDNLTATIVLVTILQKVIHDRNLRLWFAGMIIVTANAGGAWSPIGDVTTTMLWIGKKVTTPELIKYLILPSLVCMIVPTFIASRYKIFKGEIDKIDDKIELTPKGPTMLYLGLGSILFVPIFKTVTHLPPYVGMMLSLAVVSVFAEVYSRSKAFVEAKP
;
A
#
# COMPACT_ATOMS: atom_id res chain seq x y z
N MET A 1 -0.88 -0.65 39.93
CA MET A 1 -1.15 -1.37 38.69
C MET A 1 -0.88 -0.46 37.47
N GLU A 2 -1.45 0.72 37.41
CA GLU A 2 -1.25 1.72 36.33
C GLU A 2 0.22 1.98 35.97
N THR A 3 1.05 2.25 36.99
CA THR A 3 2.49 2.51 36.78
C THR A 3 3.20 1.34 36.11
N ILE A 4 2.82 0.09 36.43
CA ILE A 4 3.42 -1.11 35.86
C ILE A 4 2.97 -1.23 34.38
N ILE A 5 1.71 -0.94 34.06
CA ILE A 5 1.19 -0.91 32.70
C ILE A 5 1.96 0.11 31.83
N ILE A 6 2.19 1.32 32.36
CA ILE A 6 2.98 2.35 31.67
C ILE A 6 4.43 1.86 31.44
N ILE A 7 5.05 1.23 32.44
CA ILE A 7 6.42 0.70 32.30
C ILE A 7 6.47 -0.39 31.22
N VAL A 8 5.54 -1.35 31.23
CA VAL A 8 5.47 -2.42 30.23
C VAL A 8 5.25 -1.84 28.83
N PHE A 9 4.37 -0.85 28.69
CA PHE A 9 4.14 -0.16 27.43
C PHE A 9 5.42 0.54 26.91
N VAL A 10 6.09 1.32 27.77
CA VAL A 10 7.33 2.00 27.40
C VAL A 10 8.43 1.02 27.01
N LEU A 11 8.61 -0.06 27.79
CA LEU A 11 9.61 -1.10 27.49
C LEU A 11 9.29 -1.83 26.17
N GLY A 12 8.02 -2.12 25.92
CA GLY A 12 7.58 -2.73 24.65
C GLY A 12 7.88 -1.83 23.44
N TYR A 13 7.60 -0.52 23.56
CA TYR A 13 7.93 0.45 22.52
C TYR A 13 9.43 0.65 22.32
N LEU A 14 10.21 0.63 23.38
CA LEU A 14 11.67 0.64 23.29
C LEU A 14 12.18 -0.59 22.57
N ALA A 15 11.64 -1.77 22.87
CA ALA A 15 12.01 -3.01 22.19
C ALA A 15 11.67 -2.97 20.68
N ILE A 16 10.50 -2.42 20.31
CA ILE A 16 10.12 -2.19 18.89
C ILE A 16 11.12 -1.24 18.21
N THR A 17 11.49 -0.14 18.87
CA THR A 17 12.40 0.86 18.31
C THR A 17 13.82 0.34 18.17
N LEU A 18 14.25 -0.55 19.07
CA LEU A 18 15.58 -1.16 19.10
C LEU A 18 15.64 -2.48 18.31
N GLU A 19 14.69 -2.75 17.42
CA GLU A 19 14.61 -3.95 16.55
C GLU A 19 15.99 -4.36 16.00
N HIS A 20 16.69 -3.39 15.41
CA HIS A 20 17.99 -3.63 14.77
C HIS A 20 19.07 -4.05 15.77
N ASN A 21 19.09 -3.45 16.96
CA ASN A 21 20.09 -3.74 17.99
C ASN A 21 19.81 -5.06 18.73
N LEU A 22 18.53 -5.38 18.90
CA LEU A 22 18.10 -6.60 19.59
C LEU A 22 18.08 -7.82 18.67
N HIS A 23 18.17 -7.64 17.34
CA HIS A 23 18.00 -8.68 16.32
C HIS A 23 16.67 -9.47 16.47
N ILE A 24 15.63 -8.81 16.97
CA ILE A 24 14.29 -9.36 17.18
C ILE A 24 13.33 -8.56 16.32
N ASP A 25 12.55 -9.24 15.48
CA ASP A 25 11.52 -8.59 14.67
C ASP A 25 10.52 -7.83 15.56
N LYS A 26 10.20 -6.58 15.18
CA LYS A 26 9.30 -5.67 15.91
C LYS A 26 7.91 -6.25 16.19
N LEU A 27 7.48 -7.25 15.41
CA LEU A 27 6.20 -7.93 15.60
C LEU A 27 6.17 -8.68 16.94
N ILE A 28 7.29 -9.30 17.34
CA ILE A 28 7.38 -10.11 18.56
C ILE A 28 7.12 -9.26 19.81
N PRO A 29 7.88 -8.17 20.07
CA PRO A 29 7.61 -7.31 21.24
C PRO A 29 6.23 -6.63 21.16
N ALA A 30 5.71 -6.30 19.97
CA ALA A 30 4.38 -5.74 19.82
C ALA A 30 3.28 -6.71 20.27
N LEU A 31 3.33 -7.97 19.83
CA LEU A 31 2.39 -9.02 20.22
C LEU A 31 2.48 -9.36 21.70
N ALA A 32 3.70 -9.48 22.25
CA ALA A 32 3.93 -9.75 23.65
C ALA A 32 3.38 -8.60 24.53
N MET A 33 3.68 -7.35 24.16
CA MET A 33 3.19 -6.17 24.86
C MET A 33 1.67 -6.12 24.88
N MET A 34 1.03 -6.35 23.74
CA MET A 34 -0.44 -6.37 23.61
C MET A 34 -1.05 -7.42 24.57
N ALA A 35 -0.56 -8.66 24.53
CA ALA A 35 -1.09 -9.74 25.35
C ALA A 35 -0.89 -9.48 26.84
N ILE A 36 0.31 -9.02 27.25
CA ILE A 36 0.65 -8.72 28.65
C ILE A 36 -0.22 -7.58 29.17
N LEU A 37 -0.37 -6.49 28.43
CA LEU A 37 -1.15 -5.33 28.85
C LEU A 37 -2.62 -5.68 29.07
N TRP A 38 -3.25 -6.42 28.14
CA TRP A 38 -4.63 -6.87 28.31
C TRP A 38 -4.80 -7.85 29.46
N ALA A 39 -3.84 -8.77 29.66
CA ALA A 39 -3.86 -9.66 30.81
C ALA A 39 -3.75 -8.88 32.14
N MET A 40 -2.92 -7.84 32.19
CA MET A 40 -2.78 -7.00 33.39
C MET A 40 -4.05 -6.20 33.68
N ILE A 41 -4.73 -5.66 32.67
CA ILE A 41 -6.02 -4.96 32.80
C ILE A 41 -7.08 -5.92 33.35
N ALA A 42 -7.17 -7.12 32.77
CA ALA A 42 -8.14 -8.14 33.18
C ALA A 42 -7.90 -8.64 34.61
N LEU A 43 -6.68 -9.02 34.95
CA LEU A 43 -6.32 -9.50 36.29
C LEU A 43 -6.37 -8.39 37.35
N GLY A 44 -6.14 -7.14 36.95
CA GLY A 44 -6.22 -5.97 37.83
C GLY A 44 -7.64 -5.46 38.05
N HIS A 45 -8.67 -6.06 37.42
CA HIS A 45 -10.06 -5.60 37.43
C HIS A 45 -10.17 -4.10 37.15
N MET A 46 -9.40 -3.59 36.17
CA MET A 46 -9.37 -2.17 35.84
C MET A 46 -10.59 -1.80 34.98
N ASP A 47 -11.15 -0.64 35.25
CA ASP A 47 -12.23 -0.09 34.42
C ASP A 47 -11.72 0.22 33.01
N VAL A 48 -12.46 -0.23 32.02
CA VAL A 48 -12.19 0.03 30.59
C VAL A 48 -13.25 0.99 30.08
N PHE A 49 -12.81 1.97 29.29
CA PHE A 49 -13.69 2.99 28.73
C PHE A 49 -13.58 3.00 27.20
N ASP A 50 -14.70 3.13 26.53
CA ASP A 50 -14.73 3.49 25.11
C ASP A 50 -14.98 4.98 24.93
N ILE A 51 -14.51 5.54 23.83
CA ILE A 51 -14.67 6.96 23.51
C ILE A 51 -15.87 7.13 22.60
N ASP A 52 -16.94 7.74 23.12
CA ASP A 52 -18.03 8.20 22.26
C ASP A 52 -17.51 9.34 21.35
N ALA A 53 -17.41 9.01 20.05
CA ALA A 53 -16.90 9.93 19.05
C ALA A 53 -17.81 11.17 18.84
N VAL A 54 -19.09 11.08 19.19
CA VAL A 54 -20.07 12.16 19.01
C VAL A 54 -20.01 13.14 20.19
N ASN A 55 -20.09 12.61 21.41
CA ASN A 55 -20.19 13.42 22.63
C ASN A 55 -18.82 13.65 23.31
N LYS A 56 -17.74 13.02 22.79
CA LYS A 56 -16.38 13.04 23.36
C LYS A 56 -16.34 12.66 24.85
N GLN A 57 -17.23 11.77 25.26
CA GLN A 57 -17.32 11.27 26.62
C GLN A 57 -16.74 9.85 26.71
N LEU A 58 -16.16 9.54 27.86
CA LEU A 58 -15.70 8.19 28.20
C LEU A 58 -16.90 7.39 28.70
N LEU A 59 -17.26 6.34 27.98
CA LEU A 59 -18.31 5.40 28.36
C LEU A 59 -17.68 4.15 28.96
N PRO A 60 -18.07 3.75 30.20
CA PRO A 60 -17.59 2.51 30.78
C PRO A 60 -18.07 1.34 29.93
N THR A 61 -17.18 0.40 29.64
CA THR A 61 -17.46 -0.77 28.83
C THR A 61 -16.87 -2.03 29.45
N HIS A 62 -17.35 -3.21 29.07
CA HIS A 62 -16.77 -4.46 29.50
C HIS A 62 -15.52 -4.79 28.68
N ILE A 63 -14.54 -5.47 29.31
CA ILE A 63 -13.27 -5.85 28.67
C ILE A 63 -13.51 -6.65 27.36
N GLU A 64 -14.43 -7.60 27.39
CA GLU A 64 -14.77 -8.41 26.21
C GLU A 64 -15.32 -7.57 25.06
N GLU A 65 -16.16 -6.59 25.37
CA GLU A 65 -16.78 -5.68 24.40
C GLU A 65 -15.73 -4.74 23.80
N ALA A 66 -14.82 -4.19 24.62
CA ALA A 66 -13.70 -3.40 24.15
C ALA A 66 -12.76 -4.21 23.25
N LEU A 67 -12.41 -5.44 23.64
CA LEU A 67 -11.59 -6.35 22.84
C LEU A 67 -12.24 -6.67 21.50
N LEU A 68 -13.54 -7.00 21.49
CA LEU A 68 -14.29 -7.32 20.29
C LEU A 68 -14.37 -6.09 19.36
N HIS A 69 -14.59 -4.90 19.93
CA HIS A 69 -14.60 -3.65 19.17
C HIS A 69 -13.26 -3.37 18.48
N HIS A 70 -12.13 -3.51 19.20
CA HIS A 70 -10.80 -3.34 18.63
C HIS A 70 -10.46 -4.44 17.61
N LEU A 71 -10.85 -5.70 17.88
CA LEU A 71 -10.68 -6.80 16.94
C LEU A 71 -11.48 -6.55 15.64
N GLY A 72 -12.74 -6.09 15.77
CA GLY A 72 -13.57 -5.75 14.63
C GLY A 72 -12.94 -4.67 13.75
N LYS A 73 -12.44 -3.58 14.33
CA LYS A 73 -11.70 -2.53 13.60
C LYS A 73 -10.44 -3.06 12.90
N THR A 74 -9.68 -3.89 13.61
CA THR A 74 -8.47 -4.52 13.04
C THR A 74 -8.84 -5.45 11.88
N ALA A 75 -9.89 -6.25 12.04
CA ALA A 75 -10.40 -7.15 11.01
C ALA A 75 -10.86 -6.40 9.76
N GLU A 76 -11.53 -5.24 9.89
CA GLU A 76 -11.89 -4.39 8.75
C GLU A 76 -10.67 -3.99 7.93
N ILE A 77 -9.59 -3.58 8.60
CA ILE A 77 -8.34 -3.19 7.95
C ILE A 77 -7.68 -4.39 7.27
N LEU A 78 -7.60 -5.53 7.97
CA LEU A 78 -6.97 -6.74 7.44
C LEU A 78 -7.71 -7.26 6.21
N VAL A 79 -9.05 -7.34 6.26
CA VAL A 79 -9.87 -7.80 5.12
C VAL A 79 -9.72 -6.84 3.94
N PHE A 80 -9.68 -5.53 4.18
CA PHE A 80 -9.43 -4.54 3.15
C PHE A 80 -8.06 -4.75 2.47
N LEU A 81 -6.98 -4.85 3.27
CA LEU A 81 -5.62 -5.02 2.75
C LEU A 81 -5.46 -6.34 2.01
N LEU A 82 -5.98 -7.45 2.55
CA LEU A 82 -5.95 -8.76 1.88
C LEU A 82 -6.66 -8.71 0.53
N GLY A 83 -7.81 -8.04 0.46
CA GLY A 83 -8.53 -7.85 -0.79
C GLY A 83 -7.73 -7.07 -1.82
N ALA A 84 -7.13 -5.94 -1.42
CA ALA A 84 -6.30 -5.11 -2.29
C ALA A 84 -5.06 -5.89 -2.79
N MET A 85 -4.33 -6.53 -1.88
CA MET A 85 -3.14 -7.33 -2.23
C MET A 85 -3.48 -8.49 -3.17
N THR A 86 -4.61 -9.16 -2.95
CA THR A 86 -5.06 -10.25 -3.84
C THR A 86 -5.38 -9.74 -5.24
N ILE A 87 -6.04 -8.58 -5.38
CA ILE A 87 -6.27 -7.96 -6.70
C ILE A 87 -4.94 -7.68 -7.40
N VAL A 88 -3.97 -7.12 -6.68
CA VAL A 88 -2.64 -6.81 -7.23
C VAL A 88 -1.91 -8.08 -7.66
N GLU A 89 -1.95 -9.14 -6.85
CA GLU A 89 -1.40 -10.47 -7.18
C GLU A 89 -2.03 -11.05 -8.46
N ILE A 90 -3.34 -10.93 -8.60
CA ILE A 90 -4.04 -11.35 -9.82
C ILE A 90 -3.56 -10.55 -11.03
N ILE A 91 -3.39 -9.22 -10.92
CA ILE A 91 -2.84 -8.39 -12.00
C ILE A 91 -1.45 -8.90 -12.40
N ASP A 92 -0.59 -9.19 -11.41
CA ASP A 92 0.77 -9.67 -11.65
C ASP A 92 0.79 -11.07 -12.29
N TYR A 93 -0.04 -11.99 -11.80
CA TYR A 93 -0.20 -13.34 -12.35
C TYR A 93 -0.52 -13.33 -13.87
N PHE A 94 -1.34 -12.38 -14.33
CA PHE A 94 -1.63 -12.19 -15.75
C PHE A 94 -0.60 -11.32 -16.47
N ASN A 95 0.54 -11.00 -15.85
CA ASN A 95 1.58 -10.12 -16.36
C ASN A 95 1.05 -8.72 -16.74
N GLY A 96 0.03 -8.24 -16.00
CA GLY A 96 -0.62 -6.96 -16.27
C GLY A 96 0.34 -5.78 -16.18
N PHE A 97 1.23 -5.79 -15.19
CA PHE A 97 2.21 -4.72 -14.99
C PHE A 97 3.25 -4.58 -16.12
N ALA A 98 3.44 -5.61 -16.95
CA ALA A 98 4.27 -5.48 -18.15
C ALA A 98 3.73 -4.41 -19.13
N THR A 99 2.43 -4.12 -19.07
CA THR A 99 1.80 -3.04 -19.85
C THR A 99 2.41 -1.68 -19.51
N ILE A 100 2.86 -1.47 -18.27
CA ILE A 100 3.49 -0.21 -17.81
C ILE A 100 4.79 0.04 -18.57
N LYS A 101 5.52 -1.02 -18.98
CA LYS A 101 6.75 -0.89 -19.77
C LYS A 101 6.52 -0.15 -21.10
N GLN A 102 5.31 -0.17 -21.65
CA GLN A 102 4.98 0.57 -22.88
C GLN A 102 5.11 2.08 -22.75
N PHE A 103 4.99 2.62 -21.54
CA PHE A 103 5.20 4.04 -21.25
C PHE A 103 6.70 4.41 -21.20
N ILE A 104 7.59 3.42 -21.13
CA ILE A 104 9.03 3.57 -20.98
C ILE A 104 9.71 3.39 -22.33
N ARG A 105 9.64 4.42 -23.20
CA ARG A 105 10.20 4.37 -24.56
C ARG A 105 11.45 5.26 -24.76
N THR A 106 11.82 6.05 -23.76
CA THR A 106 12.92 6.99 -23.87
C THR A 106 14.23 6.41 -23.40
N ARG A 107 15.32 6.74 -24.08
CA ARG A 107 16.68 6.39 -23.67
C ARG A 107 17.35 7.49 -22.83
N ASN A 108 16.82 8.70 -22.84
CA ASN A 108 17.37 9.81 -22.08
C ASN A 108 17.14 9.59 -20.58
N LYS A 109 18.23 9.54 -19.80
CA LYS A 109 18.19 9.23 -18.36
C LYS A 109 17.34 10.21 -17.55
N VAL A 110 17.36 11.49 -17.86
CA VAL A 110 16.55 12.50 -17.15
C VAL A 110 15.06 12.32 -17.44
N ARG A 111 14.70 12.11 -18.71
CA ARG A 111 13.29 11.84 -19.06
C ARG A 111 12.80 10.55 -18.43
N LEU A 112 13.65 9.52 -18.43
CA LEU A 112 13.35 8.25 -17.80
C LEU A 112 13.12 8.39 -16.29
N LEU A 113 13.93 9.19 -15.61
CA LEU A 113 13.77 9.50 -14.18
C LEU A 113 12.40 10.12 -13.90
N TRP A 114 11.97 11.11 -14.68
CA TRP A 114 10.67 11.73 -14.53
C TRP A 114 9.50 10.76 -14.82
N ILE A 115 9.66 9.91 -15.83
CA ILE A 115 8.65 8.88 -16.13
C ILE A 115 8.49 7.94 -14.95
N PHE A 116 9.57 7.40 -14.39
CA PHE A 116 9.50 6.53 -13.23
C PHE A 116 8.96 7.24 -11.99
N ALA A 117 9.34 8.49 -11.76
CA ALA A 117 8.83 9.29 -10.65
C ALA A 117 7.31 9.52 -10.76
N CYS A 118 6.81 9.91 -11.94
CA CYS A 118 5.38 10.09 -12.17
C CYS A 118 4.61 8.76 -12.08
N LEU A 119 5.13 7.68 -12.66
CA LEU A 119 4.52 6.36 -12.57
C LEU A 119 4.46 5.87 -11.11
N ALA A 120 5.55 6.05 -10.35
CA ALA A 120 5.59 5.67 -8.94
C ALA A 120 4.56 6.48 -8.12
N PHE A 121 4.48 7.77 -8.34
CA PHE A 121 3.54 8.66 -7.67
C PHE A 121 2.08 8.28 -7.94
N VAL A 122 1.72 8.07 -9.21
CA VAL A 122 0.34 7.73 -9.60
C VAL A 122 -0.02 6.30 -9.21
N LEU A 123 0.87 5.35 -9.45
CA LEU A 123 0.60 3.94 -9.15
C LEU A 123 0.45 3.72 -7.65
N SER A 124 1.32 4.33 -6.85
CA SER A 124 1.26 4.25 -5.39
C SER A 124 0.00 4.87 -4.80
N ALA A 125 -0.58 5.87 -5.44
CA ALA A 125 -1.87 6.42 -5.00
C ALA A 125 -3.04 5.43 -5.15
N ILE A 126 -2.86 4.35 -5.92
CA ILE A 126 -3.91 3.38 -6.26
C ILE A 126 -3.71 2.04 -5.56
N ILE A 127 -2.47 1.49 -5.59
CA ILE A 127 -2.19 0.10 -5.14
C ILE A 127 -1.43 0.03 -3.82
N ASP A 128 -0.82 0.91 -3.30
CA ASP A 128 0.12 1.04 -2.18
C ASP A 128 1.57 1.27 -2.63
N ASN A 129 2.31 1.91 -1.72
CA ASN A 129 3.67 2.34 -1.98
C ASN A 129 4.68 1.19 -2.08
N LEU A 130 4.50 0.12 -1.30
CA LEU A 130 5.39 -1.04 -1.32
C LEU A 130 5.26 -1.80 -2.63
N THR A 131 4.02 -2.15 -3.02
CA THR A 131 3.74 -2.87 -4.26
C THR A 131 4.13 -2.05 -5.49
N ALA A 132 3.79 -0.76 -5.52
CA ALA A 132 4.20 0.15 -6.59
C ALA A 132 5.73 0.18 -6.74
N THR A 133 6.45 0.22 -5.64
CA THR A 133 7.92 0.17 -5.63
C THR A 133 8.45 -1.14 -6.18
N ILE A 134 7.94 -2.29 -5.71
CA ILE A 134 8.38 -3.62 -6.17
C ILE A 134 8.17 -3.77 -7.68
N VAL A 135 6.97 -3.44 -8.16
CA VAL A 135 6.62 -3.51 -9.60
C VAL A 135 7.56 -2.63 -10.43
N LEU A 136 7.74 -1.38 -10.05
CA LEU A 136 8.57 -0.45 -10.83
C LEU A 136 10.05 -0.77 -10.75
N VAL A 137 10.55 -1.26 -9.62
CA VAL A 137 11.95 -1.72 -9.50
C VAL A 137 12.18 -2.99 -10.33
N THR A 138 11.20 -3.90 -10.41
CA THR A 138 11.27 -5.07 -11.29
C THR A 138 11.32 -4.67 -12.76
N ILE A 139 10.51 -3.69 -13.17
CA ILE A 139 10.57 -3.13 -14.54
C ILE A 139 11.92 -2.42 -14.77
N LEU A 140 12.39 -1.64 -13.79
CA LEU A 140 13.66 -0.94 -13.84
C LEU A 140 14.84 -1.88 -14.09
N GLN A 141 14.84 -3.07 -13.47
CA GLN A 141 15.89 -4.08 -13.65
C GLN A 141 16.00 -4.56 -15.11
N LYS A 142 14.88 -4.57 -15.82
CA LYS A 142 14.82 -4.95 -17.25
C LYS A 142 15.20 -3.79 -18.19
N VAL A 143 15.24 -2.55 -17.69
CA VAL A 143 15.52 -1.34 -18.47
C VAL A 143 16.93 -0.82 -18.25
N ILE A 144 17.46 -0.92 -17.03
CA ILE A 144 18.78 -0.38 -16.64
C ILE A 144 19.67 -1.51 -16.14
N HIS A 145 20.75 -1.78 -16.87
CA HIS A 145 21.72 -2.83 -16.53
C HIS A 145 22.80 -2.34 -15.55
N ASP A 146 23.18 -1.05 -15.61
CA ASP A 146 24.16 -0.48 -14.68
C ASP A 146 23.62 -0.48 -13.24
N ARG A 147 24.33 -1.16 -12.34
CA ARG A 147 23.95 -1.30 -10.93
C ARG A 147 23.87 0.02 -10.19
N ASN A 148 24.84 0.92 -10.40
CA ASN A 148 24.89 2.19 -9.68
C ASN A 148 23.74 3.11 -10.11
N LEU A 149 23.51 3.23 -11.40
CA LEU A 149 22.40 4.01 -11.94
C LEU A 149 21.05 3.42 -11.46
N ARG A 150 20.91 2.10 -11.45
CA ARG A 150 19.71 1.41 -10.98
C ARG A 150 19.40 1.68 -9.50
N LEU A 151 20.41 1.72 -8.63
CA LEU A 151 20.25 2.07 -7.22
C LEU A 151 19.73 3.50 -7.05
N TRP A 152 20.23 4.45 -7.81
CA TRP A 152 19.72 5.83 -7.79
C TRP A 152 18.26 5.93 -8.25
N PHE A 153 17.91 5.24 -9.34
CA PHE A 153 16.52 5.18 -9.80
C PHE A 153 15.61 4.50 -8.77
N ALA A 154 16.04 3.38 -8.18
CA ALA A 154 15.27 2.68 -7.16
C ALA A 154 15.02 3.57 -5.94
N GLY A 155 16.03 4.30 -5.45
CA GLY A 155 15.87 5.27 -4.38
C GLY A 155 14.85 6.37 -4.73
N MET A 156 14.86 6.87 -5.96
CA MET A 156 13.89 7.87 -6.40
C MET A 156 12.48 7.29 -6.55
N ILE A 157 12.34 6.05 -7.02
CA ILE A 157 11.04 5.34 -7.06
C ILE A 157 10.48 5.22 -5.64
N ILE A 158 11.28 4.82 -4.65
CA ILE A 158 10.85 4.72 -3.25
C ILE A 158 10.35 6.06 -2.73
N VAL A 159 11.12 7.14 -2.91
CA VAL A 159 10.75 8.48 -2.45
C VAL A 159 9.44 8.93 -3.09
N THR A 160 9.31 8.76 -4.40
CA THR A 160 8.13 9.24 -5.14
C THR A 160 6.90 8.34 -4.95
N ALA A 161 7.08 7.04 -4.72
CA ALA A 161 6.00 6.14 -4.34
C ALA A 161 5.43 6.49 -2.96
N ASN A 162 6.28 6.72 -1.96
CA ASN A 162 5.83 7.17 -0.64
C ASN A 162 5.09 8.52 -0.72
N ALA A 163 5.61 9.46 -1.49
CA ALA A 163 4.92 10.73 -1.73
C ALA A 163 3.56 10.53 -2.41
N GLY A 164 3.47 9.59 -3.36
CA GLY A 164 2.24 9.25 -4.09
C GLY A 164 1.19 8.58 -3.21
N GLY A 165 1.61 7.70 -2.30
CA GLY A 165 0.70 7.02 -1.37
C GLY A 165 0.07 7.96 -0.33
N ALA A 166 0.78 8.99 0.08
CA ALA A 166 0.40 9.83 1.20
C ALA A 166 -0.89 10.65 1.00
N TRP A 167 -1.23 11.05 -0.22
CA TRP A 167 -2.42 11.88 -0.49
C TRP A 167 -3.68 11.07 -0.83
N SER A 168 -3.54 9.76 -1.03
CA SER A 168 -4.66 8.87 -1.35
C SER A 168 -5.13 8.10 -0.12
N PRO A 169 -6.43 7.83 0.03
CA PRO A 169 -6.94 7.04 1.15
C PRO A 169 -6.56 5.55 1.09
N ILE A 170 -6.07 5.08 -0.06
CA ILE A 170 -5.74 3.67 -0.33
C ILE A 170 -4.28 3.47 -0.73
N GLY A 171 -3.50 4.54 -0.87
CA GLY A 171 -2.13 4.50 -1.39
C GLY A 171 -1.05 4.20 -0.34
N ASP A 172 -1.37 4.26 0.94
CA ASP A 172 -0.48 3.94 2.05
C ASP A 172 -1.27 3.33 3.20
N VAL A 173 -0.70 2.33 3.87
CA VAL A 173 -1.36 1.64 5.00
C VAL A 173 -1.75 2.64 6.09
N THR A 174 -0.91 3.63 6.39
CA THR A 174 -1.17 4.64 7.42
C THR A 174 -2.39 5.49 7.08
N THR A 175 -2.47 6.02 5.86
CA THR A 175 -3.63 6.81 5.41
C THR A 175 -4.89 5.96 5.31
N THR A 176 -4.76 4.71 4.86
CA THR A 176 -5.86 3.72 4.83
C THR A 176 -6.43 3.48 6.22
N MET A 177 -5.57 3.27 7.24
CA MET A 177 -6.00 3.07 8.62
C MET A 177 -6.74 4.29 9.17
N LEU A 178 -6.24 5.51 8.93
CA LEU A 178 -6.90 6.75 9.35
C LEU A 178 -8.25 6.93 8.66
N TRP A 179 -8.33 6.59 7.38
CA TRP A 179 -9.56 6.70 6.58
C TRP A 179 -10.62 5.66 6.98
N ILE A 180 -10.24 4.39 7.20
CA ILE A 180 -11.13 3.34 7.72
C ILE A 180 -11.58 3.71 9.14
N GLY A 181 -10.67 4.18 9.98
CA GLY A 181 -10.94 4.64 11.34
C GLY A 181 -11.75 5.94 11.43
N LYS A 182 -12.24 6.48 10.30
CA LYS A 182 -13.05 7.72 10.22
C LYS A 182 -12.37 8.95 10.83
N LYS A 183 -11.02 8.97 10.90
CA LYS A 183 -10.24 10.11 11.39
C LYS A 183 -10.04 11.18 10.32
N VAL A 184 -10.09 10.79 9.04
CA VAL A 184 -9.96 11.66 7.88
C VAL A 184 -10.98 11.26 6.81
N THR A 185 -11.38 12.23 5.99
CA THR A 185 -12.24 12.00 4.82
C THR A 185 -11.43 12.04 3.53
N THR A 186 -11.89 11.35 2.48
CA THR A 186 -11.21 11.36 1.17
C THR A 186 -10.99 12.77 0.61
N PRO A 187 -11.99 13.69 0.60
CA PRO A 187 -11.79 15.04 0.12
C PRO A 187 -10.75 15.84 0.93
N GLU A 188 -10.74 15.69 2.24
CA GLU A 188 -9.76 16.37 3.11
C GLU A 188 -8.34 15.86 2.87
N LEU A 189 -8.15 14.54 2.77
CA LEU A 189 -6.87 13.95 2.42
C LEU A 189 -6.31 14.55 1.13
N ILE A 190 -7.10 14.54 0.06
CA ILE A 190 -6.68 15.08 -1.22
C ILE A 190 -6.39 16.59 -1.09
N LYS A 191 -7.29 17.35 -0.48
CA LYS A 191 -7.17 18.81 -0.37
C LYS A 191 -5.90 19.25 0.36
N TYR A 192 -5.54 18.56 1.45
CA TYR A 192 -4.42 18.98 2.29
C TYR A 192 -3.10 18.32 1.93
N LEU A 193 -3.11 17.09 1.37
CA LEU A 193 -1.89 16.33 1.14
C LEU A 193 -1.41 16.29 -0.30
N ILE A 194 -2.27 16.60 -1.30
CA ILE A 194 -1.83 16.54 -2.70
C ILE A 194 -0.68 17.50 -2.98
N LEU A 195 -0.74 18.74 -2.46
CA LEU A 195 0.30 19.74 -2.70
C LEU A 195 1.62 19.38 -2.01
N PRO A 196 1.67 19.04 -0.70
CA PRO A 196 2.89 18.54 -0.07
C PRO A 196 3.47 17.31 -0.78
N SER A 197 2.63 16.35 -1.17
CA SER A 197 3.06 15.14 -1.88
C SER A 197 3.67 15.45 -3.24
N LEU A 198 3.08 16.38 -4.00
CA LEU A 198 3.67 16.84 -5.26
C LEU A 198 5.03 17.51 -5.05
N VAL A 199 5.18 18.32 -4.01
CA VAL A 199 6.47 18.93 -3.66
C VAL A 199 7.49 17.85 -3.31
N CYS A 200 7.11 16.82 -2.52
CA CYS A 200 7.96 15.68 -2.17
C CYS A 200 8.34 14.82 -3.39
N MET A 201 7.54 14.80 -4.45
CA MET A 201 7.88 14.15 -5.72
C MET A 201 8.79 15.04 -6.58
N ILE A 202 8.38 16.29 -6.80
CA ILE A 202 9.00 17.18 -7.79
C ILE A 202 10.39 17.64 -7.34
N VAL A 203 10.54 18.09 -6.09
CA VAL A 203 11.79 18.68 -5.60
C VAL A 203 12.95 17.68 -5.61
N PRO A 204 12.83 16.48 -5.00
CA PRO A 204 13.91 15.49 -5.06
C PRO A 204 14.21 15.03 -6.48
N THR A 205 13.18 14.82 -7.32
CA THR A 205 13.36 14.40 -8.73
C THR A 205 14.08 15.47 -9.54
N PHE A 206 13.73 16.75 -9.34
CA PHE A 206 14.41 17.87 -9.98
C PHE A 206 15.88 17.98 -9.55
N ILE A 207 16.16 17.88 -8.25
CA ILE A 207 17.54 17.90 -7.73
C ILE A 207 18.34 16.71 -8.29
N ALA A 208 17.79 15.49 -8.23
CA ALA A 208 18.41 14.30 -8.76
C ALA A 208 18.73 14.41 -10.26
N SER A 209 17.83 15.02 -11.05
CA SER A 209 18.01 15.23 -12.49
C SER A 209 19.25 16.06 -12.85
N ARG A 210 19.78 16.85 -11.90
CA ARG A 210 20.99 17.67 -12.08
C ARG A 210 22.27 16.90 -11.84
N TYR A 211 22.23 15.74 -11.21
CA TYR A 211 23.43 14.93 -10.95
C TYR A 211 23.99 14.31 -12.23
N LYS A 212 25.31 14.18 -12.29
CA LYS A 212 26.03 13.66 -13.45
C LYS A 212 25.59 12.25 -13.84
N ILE A 213 25.19 11.42 -12.88
CA ILE A 213 24.76 10.04 -13.10
C ILE A 213 23.50 9.93 -13.98
N PHE A 214 22.63 10.95 -13.96
CA PHE A 214 21.41 11.02 -14.78
C PHE A 214 21.64 11.73 -16.12
N LYS A 215 22.87 12.17 -16.46
CA LYS A 215 23.17 12.75 -17.76
C LYS A 215 23.43 11.67 -18.82
N GLY A 216 23.05 11.95 -20.06
CA GLY A 216 23.26 11.04 -21.20
C GLY A 216 22.10 10.05 -21.41
N GLU A 217 22.41 9.00 -22.14
CA GLU A 217 21.45 7.97 -22.52
C GLU A 217 21.78 6.62 -21.86
N ILE A 218 20.77 5.77 -21.71
CA ILE A 218 20.94 4.37 -21.34
C ILE A 218 21.25 3.53 -22.60
N ASP A 219 21.81 2.34 -22.41
CA ASP A 219 21.96 1.34 -23.45
C ASP A 219 20.62 0.96 -24.08
N LYS A 220 20.66 0.25 -25.20
CA LYS A 220 19.42 -0.17 -25.88
C LYS A 220 18.52 -0.95 -24.91
N ILE A 221 17.28 -0.51 -24.82
CA ILE A 221 16.23 -1.24 -24.07
C ILE A 221 15.92 -2.50 -24.90
N ASP A 222 15.95 -3.66 -24.24
CA ASP A 222 15.49 -4.90 -24.87
C ASP A 222 13.99 -4.78 -25.21
N ASP A 223 13.70 -4.74 -26.51
CA ASP A 223 12.33 -4.55 -27.02
C ASP A 223 11.42 -5.77 -26.90
N LYS A 224 11.94 -6.90 -26.37
CA LYS A 224 11.12 -8.09 -26.14
C LYS A 224 10.17 -7.88 -24.96
N ILE A 225 9.06 -7.20 -25.21
CA ILE A 225 7.94 -7.14 -24.27
C ILE A 225 7.07 -8.37 -24.56
N GLU A 226 7.13 -9.37 -23.71
CA GLU A 226 6.16 -10.45 -23.71
C GLU A 226 4.86 -9.93 -23.08
N LEU A 227 4.06 -9.24 -23.89
CA LEU A 227 2.71 -8.84 -23.51
C LEU A 227 1.80 -10.05 -23.68
N THR A 228 1.23 -10.52 -22.59
CA THR A 228 0.10 -11.44 -22.66
C THR A 228 -1.13 -10.66 -23.16
N PRO A 229 -1.93 -11.21 -24.09
CA PRO A 229 -3.10 -10.50 -24.61
C PRO A 229 -4.10 -10.05 -23.53
N LYS A 230 -4.10 -10.72 -22.38
CA LYS A 230 -5.02 -10.50 -21.25
C LYS A 230 -4.43 -9.56 -20.19
N GLY A 231 -3.12 -9.32 -20.20
CA GLY A 231 -2.41 -8.49 -19.22
C GLY A 231 -2.97 -7.06 -19.09
N PRO A 232 -3.08 -6.29 -20.19
CA PRO A 232 -3.64 -4.96 -20.15
C PRO A 232 -5.06 -4.90 -19.58
N THR A 233 -5.91 -5.86 -19.95
CA THR A 233 -7.29 -5.93 -19.44
C THR A 233 -7.31 -6.15 -17.94
N MET A 234 -6.49 -7.08 -17.42
CA MET A 234 -6.41 -7.35 -15.99
C MET A 234 -5.81 -6.17 -15.21
N LEU A 235 -4.84 -5.45 -15.80
CA LEU A 235 -4.31 -4.22 -15.19
C LEU A 235 -5.39 -3.16 -15.03
N TYR A 236 -6.07 -2.80 -16.12
CA TYR A 236 -7.08 -1.72 -16.05
C TYR A 236 -8.30 -2.13 -15.23
N LEU A 237 -8.73 -3.39 -15.30
CA LEU A 237 -9.82 -3.91 -14.48
C LEU A 237 -9.46 -3.87 -12.99
N GLY A 238 -8.28 -4.36 -12.62
CA GLY A 238 -7.85 -4.39 -11.23
C GLY A 238 -7.65 -3.00 -10.64
N LEU A 239 -6.92 -2.11 -11.35
CA LEU A 239 -6.74 -0.73 -10.90
C LEU A 239 -8.07 0.02 -10.83
N GLY A 240 -8.95 -0.15 -11.82
CA GLY A 240 -10.28 0.45 -11.83
C GLY A 240 -11.16 -0.04 -10.68
N SER A 241 -11.07 -1.33 -10.35
CA SER A 241 -11.80 -1.94 -9.24
C SER A 241 -11.31 -1.42 -7.88
N ILE A 242 -10.02 -1.21 -7.71
CA ILE A 242 -9.46 -0.59 -6.49
C ILE A 242 -9.92 0.87 -6.37
N LEU A 243 -9.85 1.65 -7.46
CA LEU A 243 -10.32 3.05 -7.48
C LEU A 243 -11.81 3.18 -7.25
N PHE A 244 -12.60 2.15 -7.55
CA PHE A 244 -14.04 2.13 -7.28
C PHE A 244 -14.35 2.12 -5.78
N VAL A 245 -13.47 1.61 -4.93
CA VAL A 245 -13.75 1.44 -3.48
C VAL A 245 -14.05 2.76 -2.75
N PRO A 246 -13.26 3.85 -2.91
CA PRO A 246 -13.61 5.14 -2.31
C PRO A 246 -14.94 5.70 -2.82
N ILE A 247 -15.26 5.48 -4.09
CA ILE A 247 -16.54 5.89 -4.69
C ILE A 247 -17.68 5.10 -4.04
N PHE A 248 -17.54 3.77 -3.95
CA PHE A 248 -18.50 2.89 -3.30
C PHE A 248 -18.78 3.31 -1.85
N LYS A 249 -17.73 3.56 -1.06
CA LYS A 249 -17.86 4.08 0.33
C LYS A 249 -18.64 5.39 0.38
N THR A 250 -18.37 6.30 -0.55
CA THR A 250 -19.01 7.63 -0.56
C THR A 250 -20.51 7.52 -0.89
N VAL A 251 -20.88 6.62 -1.80
CA VAL A 251 -22.28 6.44 -2.24
C VAL A 251 -23.08 5.61 -1.24
N THR A 252 -22.50 4.52 -0.73
CA THR A 252 -23.21 3.56 0.12
C THR A 252 -23.10 3.85 1.62
N HIS A 253 -22.11 4.65 2.02
CA HIS A 253 -21.72 4.88 3.42
C HIS A 253 -21.28 3.61 4.17
N LEU A 254 -21.09 2.49 3.46
CA LEU A 254 -20.60 1.24 4.04
C LEU A 254 -19.09 1.30 4.31
N PRO A 255 -18.59 0.45 5.21
CA PRO A 255 -17.15 0.32 5.43
C PRO A 255 -16.40 -0.05 4.14
N PRO A 256 -15.17 0.46 3.93
CA PRO A 256 -14.41 0.26 2.69
C PRO A 256 -14.15 -1.20 2.33
N TYR A 257 -14.03 -2.09 3.32
CA TYR A 257 -13.76 -3.51 3.07
C TYR A 257 -14.89 -4.18 2.26
N VAL A 258 -16.14 -3.72 2.40
CA VAL A 258 -17.29 -4.26 1.64
C VAL A 258 -17.09 -3.95 0.14
N GLY A 259 -16.72 -2.71 -0.18
CA GLY A 259 -16.40 -2.33 -1.56
C GLY A 259 -15.19 -3.07 -2.11
N MET A 260 -14.17 -3.30 -1.27
CA MET A 260 -12.99 -4.06 -1.65
C MET A 260 -13.31 -5.53 -1.95
N MET A 261 -14.17 -6.18 -1.14
CA MET A 261 -14.63 -7.55 -1.39
C MET A 261 -15.44 -7.66 -2.69
N LEU A 262 -16.30 -6.67 -2.98
CA LEU A 262 -17.00 -6.61 -4.26
C LEU A 262 -16.02 -6.46 -5.42
N SER A 263 -15.04 -5.58 -5.31
CA SER A 263 -13.99 -5.38 -6.29
C SER A 263 -13.19 -6.66 -6.54
N LEU A 264 -12.79 -7.35 -5.46
CA LEU A 264 -12.09 -8.63 -5.54
C LEU A 264 -12.96 -9.69 -6.23
N ALA A 265 -14.24 -9.79 -5.91
CA ALA A 265 -15.15 -10.73 -6.54
C ALA A 265 -15.23 -10.51 -8.06
N VAL A 266 -15.37 -9.26 -8.50
CA VAL A 266 -15.39 -8.92 -9.94
C VAL A 266 -14.07 -9.33 -10.62
N VAL A 267 -12.93 -8.94 -10.06
CA VAL A 267 -11.61 -9.28 -10.64
C VAL A 267 -11.40 -10.79 -10.67
N SER A 268 -11.82 -11.52 -9.62
CA SER A 268 -11.71 -12.98 -9.54
C SER A 268 -12.55 -13.70 -10.60
N VAL A 269 -13.76 -13.21 -10.91
CA VAL A 269 -14.59 -13.76 -12.00
C VAL A 269 -13.85 -13.66 -13.33
N PHE A 270 -13.28 -12.50 -13.65
CA PHE A 270 -12.49 -12.34 -14.88
C PHE A 270 -11.23 -13.22 -14.88
N ALA A 271 -10.54 -13.32 -13.74
CA ALA A 271 -9.38 -14.19 -13.60
C ALA A 271 -9.73 -15.66 -13.89
N GLU A 272 -10.83 -16.15 -13.31
CA GLU A 272 -11.30 -17.52 -13.52
C GLU A 272 -11.67 -17.79 -14.99
N VAL A 273 -12.45 -16.89 -15.61
CA VAL A 273 -12.83 -17.00 -17.03
C VAL A 273 -11.57 -17.01 -17.91
N TYR A 274 -10.58 -16.18 -17.61
CA TYR A 274 -9.36 -16.10 -18.40
C TYR A 274 -8.44 -17.30 -18.16
N SER A 275 -8.42 -17.86 -16.95
CA SER A 275 -7.65 -19.07 -16.63
C SER A 275 -8.22 -20.30 -17.37
N ARG A 276 -9.54 -20.50 -17.31
CA ARG A 276 -10.21 -21.59 -18.05
C ARG A 276 -9.99 -21.51 -19.56
N SER A 277 -10.01 -20.31 -20.14
CA SER A 277 -9.70 -20.10 -21.55
C SER A 277 -8.26 -20.50 -21.93
N LYS A 278 -7.27 -20.43 -20.99
CA LYS A 278 -5.91 -20.95 -21.20
C LYS A 278 -5.89 -22.48 -21.21
N ALA A 279 -6.49 -23.11 -20.21
CA ALA A 279 -6.56 -24.57 -20.12
C ALA A 279 -7.26 -25.20 -21.35
N PHE A 280 -8.25 -24.51 -21.93
CA PHE A 280 -8.93 -24.96 -23.14
C PHE A 280 -8.05 -24.86 -24.43
N VAL A 281 -7.12 -23.88 -24.46
CA VAL A 281 -6.21 -23.71 -25.60
C VAL A 281 -5.03 -24.69 -25.51
N GLU A 282 -4.52 -24.97 -24.30
CA GLU A 282 -3.44 -25.94 -24.08
C GLU A 282 -3.93 -27.41 -24.14
N ALA A 283 -5.21 -27.66 -23.94
CA ALA A 283 -5.83 -29.01 -24.06
C ALA A 283 -6.31 -29.36 -25.45
N LYS A 284 -6.09 -28.52 -26.48
CA LYS A 284 -6.34 -28.88 -27.87
C LYS A 284 -5.10 -29.60 -28.42
N PRO A 285 -5.23 -30.87 -28.83
CA PRO A 285 -4.15 -31.68 -29.44
C PRO A 285 -3.67 -31.11 -30.76
#